data_8085001fd57ef290b99b3edd257a5557
#
_entry.id   8085001fd57ef290b99b3edd257a5557
#
_cell.length_a   1.000
_cell.length_b   1.000
_cell.length_c   1.000
_cell.angle_alpha   90.00
_cell.angle_beta   90.00
_cell.angle_gamma   90.00
#
_symmetry.space_group_name_H-M   'P 1'
#
loop_
_entity.id
_entity.type
_entity.pdbx_description
1 polymer ?
#
loop_
_entity_poly.entity_id
_entity_poly.type
_entity_poly.pdbx_seq_one_letter_code
_entity_poly.pdbx_strand_id
1 'polypeptide(L)'
;MPRLIAWFATNHIAANLLLILIVLAGLSAVLTMPQKSFPDIDVPIISVSIPYLGAAPEEVEQGVCIRVEEELDGVEGVKEIRSVANESLCSVTVELFEDADESRALDDVKNRIDALDTLPEETEQPIINLATSIRPVIDLAITGPDDERTLKVLGQRVRDEIAALPGITQVSLVNTRPYEISIEVSESDLQRFGLTFSQVAEAVRARAIDLPGGAIKTEDGEILLRTKGQVYWGEEYEGLVLLSRPDGSLVYLSDVARVVDGFEDTDQSLRFDGQPAAIIRVSRIGSEDILAITGAVMAYLDTSAQALPEGVKLTVWNDNSRLLEDRLATLLDSARQGFLMVLLLLALFLRPVLAFWVSVGVPVAFMGALYLTNYVGLSIDGISLFGFILVLGIMVDDAIVVGESVHSRQREGGTPLIGSIEGTQRITIPVILVF
;
A
#
# COMPACT_ATOMS: atom_id res chain seq x y z
N MET A 1 14.05 7.83 44.17
CA MET A 1 15.06 8.44 43.29
C MET A 1 16.44 8.60 43.94
N PRO A 2 16.69 9.34 45.06
CA PRO A 2 18.05 9.54 45.56
C PRO A 2 18.85 8.27 45.89
N ARG A 3 18.19 7.25 46.45
CA ARG A 3 18.81 5.95 46.77
C ARG A 3 19.24 5.17 45.54
N LEU A 4 18.47 5.23 44.40
CA LEU A 4 18.79 4.57 43.14
C LEU A 4 20.04 5.18 42.51
N ILE A 5 20.14 6.51 42.45
CA ILE A 5 21.30 7.23 41.93
C ILE A 5 22.58 6.83 42.71
N ALA A 6 22.51 6.86 44.03
CA ALA A 6 23.63 6.45 44.88
C ALA A 6 24.02 4.98 44.68
N TRP A 7 23.01 4.09 44.53
CA TRP A 7 23.27 2.66 44.33
C TRP A 7 23.96 2.39 42.98
N PHE A 8 23.49 3.00 41.87
CA PHE A 8 24.15 2.85 40.57
C PHE A 8 25.52 3.49 40.51
N ALA A 9 25.73 4.63 41.17
CA ALA A 9 27.03 5.28 41.24
C ALA A 9 28.06 4.46 42.00
N THR A 10 27.62 3.65 42.98
CA THR A 10 28.53 2.78 43.78
C THR A 10 28.73 1.41 43.15
N ASN A 11 27.77 0.93 42.39
CA ASN A 11 27.78 -0.40 41.74
C ASN A 11 28.13 -0.32 40.25
N HIS A 12 29.43 -0.15 39.95
CA HIS A 12 29.92 0.00 38.56
C HIS A 12 29.51 -1.17 37.64
N ILE A 13 29.45 -2.39 38.17
CA ILE A 13 29.06 -3.58 37.38
C ILE A 13 27.59 -3.48 36.95
N ALA A 14 26.71 -3.10 37.88
CA ALA A 14 25.28 -2.96 37.56
C ALA A 14 25.03 -1.80 36.57
N ALA A 15 25.73 -0.66 36.72
CA ALA A 15 25.64 0.46 35.82
C ALA A 15 26.11 0.11 34.41
N ASN A 16 27.23 -0.58 34.26
CA ASN A 16 27.76 -1.00 32.97
C ASN A 16 26.88 -2.07 32.31
N LEU A 17 26.33 -3.02 33.06
CA LEU A 17 25.38 -4.03 32.53
C LEU A 17 24.10 -3.38 32.03
N LEU A 18 23.56 -2.40 32.76
CA LEU A 18 22.39 -1.66 32.34
C LEU A 18 22.66 -0.87 31.04
N LEU A 19 23.82 -0.18 30.97
CA LEU A 19 24.25 0.54 29.79
C LEU A 19 24.32 -0.40 28.56
N ILE A 20 24.99 -1.55 28.69
CA ILE A 20 25.11 -2.55 27.61
C ILE A 20 23.75 -3.06 27.22
N LEU A 21 22.87 -3.35 28.18
CA LEU A 21 21.52 -3.83 27.92
C LEU A 21 20.71 -2.80 27.12
N ILE A 22 20.74 -1.51 27.51
CA ILE A 22 20.05 -0.43 26.79
C ILE A 22 20.57 -0.30 25.36
N VAL A 23 21.90 -0.34 25.18
CA VAL A 23 22.52 -0.21 23.86
C VAL A 23 22.15 -1.40 22.97
N LEU A 24 22.22 -2.63 23.49
CA LEU A 24 21.84 -3.82 22.73
C LEU A 24 20.34 -3.85 22.40
N ALA A 25 19.49 -3.46 23.35
CA ALA A 25 18.06 -3.37 23.14
C ALA A 25 17.70 -2.29 22.09
N GLY A 26 18.33 -1.12 22.16
CA GLY A 26 18.16 -0.06 21.19
C GLY A 26 18.68 -0.44 19.79
N LEU A 27 19.84 -1.11 19.72
CA LEU A 27 20.37 -1.60 18.45
C LEU A 27 19.43 -2.65 17.82
N SER A 28 18.90 -3.55 18.63
CA SER A 28 17.88 -4.52 18.19
C SER A 28 16.64 -3.79 17.65
N ALA A 29 16.18 -2.72 18.32
CA ALA A 29 15.04 -1.94 17.87
C ALA A 29 15.31 -1.28 16.51
N VAL A 30 16.46 -0.64 16.32
CA VAL A 30 16.83 -0.03 15.02
C VAL A 30 16.80 -1.03 13.88
N LEU A 31 17.19 -2.29 14.12
CA LEU A 31 17.22 -3.34 13.10
C LEU A 31 15.84 -3.96 12.81
N THR A 32 14.88 -3.82 13.71
CA THR A 32 13.55 -4.47 13.60
C THR A 32 12.41 -3.49 13.34
N MET A 33 12.62 -2.18 13.62
CA MET A 33 11.59 -1.17 13.42
C MET A 33 11.34 -0.91 11.92
N PRO A 34 10.07 -0.89 11.49
CA PRO A 34 9.74 -0.54 10.11
C PRO A 34 10.12 0.92 9.81
N GLN A 35 10.68 1.14 8.62
CA GLN A 35 11.04 2.47 8.14
C GLN A 35 9.98 2.99 7.18
N LYS A 36 9.46 4.19 7.44
CA LYS A 36 8.36 4.80 6.69
C LYS A 36 8.66 6.26 6.38
N SER A 37 8.10 6.79 5.29
CA SER A 37 8.22 8.23 4.98
C SER A 37 7.41 9.09 5.95
N PHE A 38 6.19 8.65 6.25
CA PHE A 38 5.28 9.24 7.23
C PHE A 38 4.63 8.12 8.04
N PRO A 39 4.14 8.43 9.25
CA PRO A 39 3.30 7.50 10.00
C PRO A 39 2.11 7.07 9.15
N ASP A 40 1.78 5.78 9.14
CA ASP A 40 0.53 5.35 8.52
C ASP A 40 -0.61 5.76 9.46
N ILE A 41 -1.46 6.63 8.94
CA ILE A 41 -2.76 6.91 9.55
C ILE A 41 -3.71 5.99 8.80
N ASP A 42 -4.02 4.86 9.40
CA ASP A 42 -5.02 3.94 8.87
C ASP A 42 -6.40 4.50 9.29
N VAL A 43 -7.05 5.18 8.35
CA VAL A 43 -8.46 5.53 8.51
C VAL A 43 -9.24 4.34 7.99
N PRO A 44 -10.00 3.64 8.82
CA PRO A 44 -10.78 2.50 8.38
C PRO A 44 -11.94 2.99 7.50
N ILE A 45 -11.91 2.57 6.24
CA ILE A 45 -12.87 2.97 5.22
C ILE A 45 -13.49 1.72 4.60
N ILE A 46 -14.82 1.68 4.53
CA ILE A 46 -15.53 0.71 3.72
C ILE A 46 -15.91 1.38 2.40
N SER A 47 -15.51 0.76 1.29
CA SER A 47 -15.86 1.19 -0.05
C SER A 47 -17.00 0.33 -0.58
N VAL A 48 -18.05 0.99 -1.06
CA VAL A 48 -19.21 0.36 -1.70
C VAL A 48 -19.29 0.89 -3.13
N SER A 49 -19.27 0.00 -4.12
CA SER A 49 -19.41 0.33 -5.53
C SER A 49 -20.61 -0.41 -6.10
N ILE A 50 -21.54 0.33 -6.67
CA ILE A 50 -22.75 -0.24 -7.28
C ILE A 50 -22.82 0.22 -8.74
N PRO A 51 -22.53 -0.70 -9.70
CA PRO A 51 -22.67 -0.39 -11.11
C PRO A 51 -24.15 -0.29 -11.53
N TYR A 52 -24.47 0.78 -12.27
CA TYR A 52 -25.78 0.98 -12.89
C TYR A 52 -25.58 1.36 -14.36
N LEU A 53 -25.30 0.35 -15.16
CA LEU A 53 -24.83 0.52 -16.54
C LEU A 53 -25.79 1.31 -17.42
N GLY A 54 -25.25 2.33 -18.09
CA GLY A 54 -25.99 3.18 -19.01
C GLY A 54 -26.76 4.31 -18.36
N ALA A 55 -26.79 4.42 -17.03
CA ALA A 55 -27.47 5.48 -16.31
C ALA A 55 -26.62 6.78 -16.28
N ALA A 56 -27.28 7.92 -16.46
CA ALA A 56 -26.67 9.24 -16.29
C ALA A 56 -26.35 9.50 -14.80
N PRO A 57 -25.38 10.40 -14.48
CA PRO A 57 -25.01 10.69 -13.09
C PRO A 57 -26.18 11.08 -12.19
N GLU A 58 -27.14 11.83 -12.68
CA GLU A 58 -28.34 12.24 -11.94
C GLU A 58 -29.26 11.04 -11.62
N GLU A 59 -29.37 10.07 -12.53
CA GLU A 59 -30.12 8.82 -12.32
C GLU A 59 -29.41 7.92 -11.32
N VAL A 60 -28.09 7.85 -11.39
CA VAL A 60 -27.25 7.13 -10.42
C VAL A 60 -27.36 7.74 -9.02
N GLU A 61 -27.35 9.06 -8.91
CA GLU A 61 -27.49 9.77 -7.64
C GLU A 61 -28.85 9.47 -6.99
N GLN A 62 -29.95 9.73 -7.72
CA GLN A 62 -31.31 9.58 -7.18
C GLN A 62 -31.75 8.13 -7.03
N GLY A 63 -31.35 7.28 -7.98
CA GLY A 63 -31.75 5.88 -8.01
C GLY A 63 -30.96 4.97 -7.07
N VAL A 64 -29.71 5.29 -6.83
CA VAL A 64 -28.78 4.39 -6.12
C VAL A 64 -28.10 5.07 -4.94
N CYS A 65 -27.33 6.16 -5.16
CA CYS A 65 -26.46 6.70 -4.11
C CYS A 65 -27.22 7.19 -2.88
N ILE A 66 -28.29 8.00 -3.06
CA ILE A 66 -29.10 8.53 -1.95
C ILE A 66 -29.74 7.40 -1.14
N ARG A 67 -30.23 6.35 -1.80
CA ARG A 67 -30.88 5.22 -1.11
C ARG A 67 -29.89 4.43 -0.26
N VAL A 68 -28.66 4.27 -0.78
CA VAL A 68 -27.56 3.61 -0.04
C VAL A 68 -27.14 4.46 1.15
N GLU A 69 -27.01 5.78 0.99
CA GLU A 69 -26.69 6.68 2.10
C GLU A 69 -27.75 6.62 3.21
N GLU A 70 -29.04 6.68 2.83
CA GLU A 70 -30.14 6.61 3.78
C GLU A 70 -30.15 5.28 4.55
N GLU A 71 -29.85 4.16 3.89
CA GLU A 71 -29.82 2.84 4.54
C GLU A 71 -28.59 2.67 5.45
N LEU A 72 -27.47 3.28 5.07
CA LEU A 72 -26.25 3.23 5.88
C LEU A 72 -26.25 4.23 7.04
N ASP A 73 -27.17 5.18 7.06
CA ASP A 73 -27.31 6.09 8.20
C ASP A 73 -27.64 5.31 9.48
N GLY A 74 -26.91 5.60 10.54
CA GLY A 74 -27.08 4.92 11.84
C GLY A 74 -26.41 3.54 11.94
N VAL A 75 -25.50 3.15 11.05
CA VAL A 75 -24.58 2.01 11.27
C VAL A 75 -23.62 2.36 12.40
N GLU A 76 -23.48 1.45 13.38
CA GLU A 76 -22.62 1.66 14.55
C GLU A 76 -21.15 1.77 14.10
N GLY A 77 -20.43 2.77 14.60
CA GLY A 77 -19.01 2.99 14.27
C GLY A 77 -18.76 3.81 13.01
N VAL A 78 -19.79 4.23 12.28
CA VAL A 78 -19.66 5.11 11.12
C VAL A 78 -19.47 6.55 11.58
N LYS A 79 -18.45 7.22 11.04
CA LYS A 79 -18.12 8.61 11.29
C LYS A 79 -18.68 9.54 10.21
N GLU A 80 -18.54 9.15 8.95
CA GLU A 80 -18.98 9.94 7.79
C GLU A 80 -19.29 9.02 6.61
N ILE A 81 -20.31 9.36 5.84
CA ILE A 81 -20.68 8.71 4.59
C ILE A 81 -20.57 9.75 3.48
N ARG A 82 -19.86 9.41 2.40
CA ARG A 82 -19.74 10.20 1.17
C ARG A 82 -20.09 9.35 -0.03
N SER A 83 -20.89 9.87 -0.93
CA SER A 83 -21.10 9.24 -2.22
C SER A 83 -20.65 10.11 -3.38
N VAL A 84 -20.32 9.46 -4.48
CA VAL A 84 -20.00 10.07 -5.76
C VAL A 84 -20.77 9.33 -6.84
N ALA A 85 -21.67 10.03 -7.50
CA ALA A 85 -22.42 9.53 -8.64
C ALA A 85 -21.68 9.88 -9.94
N ASN A 86 -21.15 8.87 -10.61
CA ASN A 86 -20.58 8.97 -11.95
C ASN A 86 -21.51 8.31 -12.96
N GLU A 87 -21.27 8.53 -14.26
CA GLU A 87 -21.96 7.78 -15.30
C GLU A 87 -21.77 6.27 -15.08
N SER A 88 -22.86 5.55 -15.01
CA SER A 88 -22.91 4.09 -14.81
C SER A 88 -22.41 3.55 -13.48
N LEU A 89 -22.04 4.38 -12.49
CA LEU A 89 -21.42 3.92 -11.24
C LEU A 89 -21.74 4.82 -10.03
N CYS A 90 -22.29 4.24 -8.96
CA CYS A 90 -22.33 4.85 -7.64
C CYS A 90 -21.16 4.33 -6.78
N SER A 91 -20.38 5.24 -6.23
CA SER A 91 -19.29 4.95 -5.29
C SER A 91 -19.58 5.58 -3.95
N VAL A 92 -19.77 4.76 -2.91
CA VAL A 92 -20.00 5.23 -1.53
C VAL A 92 -18.79 4.89 -0.67
N THR A 93 -18.30 5.88 0.04
CA THR A 93 -17.20 5.79 0.99
C THR A 93 -17.74 5.96 2.39
N VAL A 94 -17.60 4.94 3.21
CA VAL A 94 -18.02 4.92 4.62
C VAL A 94 -16.78 4.99 5.49
N GLU A 95 -16.51 6.15 6.09
CA GLU A 95 -15.42 6.35 7.03
C GLU A 95 -15.85 5.93 8.42
N LEU A 96 -15.07 5.08 9.09
CA LEU A 96 -15.33 4.61 10.44
C LEU A 96 -14.53 5.44 11.47
N PHE A 97 -14.95 5.40 12.74
CA PHE A 97 -14.12 5.88 13.84
C PHE A 97 -12.90 4.97 14.02
N GLU A 98 -11.79 5.52 14.50
CA GLU A 98 -10.52 4.79 14.69
C GLU A 98 -10.63 3.60 15.67
N ASP A 99 -11.57 3.65 16.60
CA ASP A 99 -11.82 2.62 17.60
C ASP A 99 -12.98 1.67 17.23
N ALA A 100 -13.54 1.80 16.02
CA ALA A 100 -14.62 0.94 15.54
C ALA A 100 -14.11 -0.47 15.21
N ASP A 101 -14.97 -1.47 15.41
CA ASP A 101 -14.72 -2.83 14.92
C ASP A 101 -14.98 -2.90 13.41
N GLU A 102 -13.91 -2.86 12.63
CA GLU A 102 -13.96 -2.84 11.16
C GLU A 102 -14.71 -4.03 10.58
N SER A 103 -14.50 -5.23 11.15
CA SER A 103 -15.12 -6.46 10.65
C SER A 103 -16.62 -6.43 10.88
N ARG A 104 -17.05 -6.00 12.06
CA ARG A 104 -18.46 -5.86 12.40
C ARG A 104 -19.14 -4.79 11.56
N ALA A 105 -18.51 -3.62 11.41
CA ALA A 105 -19.04 -2.55 10.58
C ALA A 105 -19.17 -2.98 9.10
N LEU A 106 -18.19 -3.72 8.56
CA LEU A 106 -18.25 -4.28 7.20
C LEU A 106 -19.43 -5.24 7.04
N ASP A 107 -19.63 -6.14 8.00
CA ASP A 107 -20.75 -7.09 7.96
C ASP A 107 -22.11 -6.37 8.10
N ASP A 108 -22.21 -5.34 8.94
CA ASP A 108 -23.42 -4.55 9.08
C ASP A 108 -23.73 -3.75 7.81
N VAL A 109 -22.72 -3.14 7.17
CA VAL A 109 -22.87 -2.47 5.87
C VAL A 109 -23.33 -3.45 4.79
N LYS A 110 -22.72 -4.64 4.68
CA LYS A 110 -23.12 -5.68 3.72
C LYS A 110 -24.57 -6.09 3.94
N ASN A 111 -24.93 -6.42 5.18
CA ASN A 111 -26.27 -6.87 5.51
C ASN A 111 -27.36 -5.83 5.17
N ARG A 112 -27.08 -4.54 5.40
CA ARG A 112 -28.02 -3.47 5.08
C ARG A 112 -28.15 -3.26 3.58
N ILE A 113 -27.05 -3.27 2.85
CA ILE A 113 -27.07 -3.12 1.36
C ILE A 113 -27.74 -4.33 0.72
N ASP A 114 -27.47 -5.54 1.18
CA ASP A 114 -28.11 -6.76 0.67
C ASP A 114 -29.63 -6.80 0.98
N ALA A 115 -30.09 -6.08 2.00
CA ALA A 115 -31.50 -5.95 2.34
C ALA A 115 -32.24 -4.88 1.52
N LEU A 116 -31.52 -4.04 0.75
CA LEU A 116 -32.10 -3.02 -0.11
C LEU A 116 -32.83 -3.65 -1.31
N ASP A 117 -34.14 -3.68 -1.25
CA ASP A 117 -35.03 -4.14 -2.33
C ASP A 117 -35.52 -2.99 -3.25
N THR A 118 -35.10 -1.76 -2.94
CA THR A 118 -35.53 -0.55 -3.63
C THR A 118 -34.60 -0.09 -4.75
N LEU A 119 -33.48 -0.78 -4.96
CA LEU A 119 -32.56 -0.48 -6.07
C LEU A 119 -33.21 -0.80 -7.43
N PRO A 120 -32.86 -0.06 -8.50
CA PRO A 120 -33.32 -0.40 -9.86
C PRO A 120 -32.91 -1.82 -10.25
N GLU A 121 -33.79 -2.54 -10.99
CA GLU A 121 -33.51 -3.92 -11.44
C GLU A 121 -32.28 -4.03 -12.34
N GLU A 122 -31.91 -2.94 -13.00
CA GLU A 122 -30.75 -2.86 -13.92
C GLU A 122 -29.42 -2.65 -13.19
N THR A 123 -29.42 -2.47 -11.86
CA THR A 123 -28.18 -2.38 -11.09
C THR A 123 -27.53 -3.75 -10.97
N GLU A 124 -26.20 -3.77 -11.10
CA GLU A 124 -25.41 -4.97 -10.81
C GLU A 124 -25.20 -5.15 -9.31
N GLN A 125 -24.69 -6.33 -8.93
CA GLN A 125 -24.43 -6.64 -7.51
C GLN A 125 -23.44 -5.64 -6.90
N PRO A 126 -23.73 -5.11 -5.70
CA PRO A 126 -22.85 -4.24 -4.97
C PRO A 126 -21.50 -4.90 -4.64
N ILE A 127 -20.41 -4.19 -4.87
CA ILE A 127 -19.05 -4.60 -4.48
C ILE A 127 -18.69 -3.85 -3.21
N ILE A 128 -18.58 -4.57 -2.08
CA ILE A 128 -18.34 -3.99 -0.76
C ILE A 128 -17.05 -4.54 -0.18
N ASN A 129 -16.08 -3.65 0.06
CA ASN A 129 -14.77 -4.03 0.55
C ASN A 129 -14.29 -3.05 1.63
N LEU A 130 -13.53 -3.57 2.61
CA LEU A 130 -12.70 -2.72 3.46
C LEU A 130 -11.57 -2.13 2.60
N ALA A 131 -11.46 -0.81 2.56
CA ALA A 131 -10.44 -0.15 1.77
C ALA A 131 -9.08 -0.36 2.43
N THR A 132 -8.24 -1.15 1.79
CA THR A 132 -6.86 -1.34 2.23
C THR A 132 -5.99 -0.22 1.67
N SER A 133 -5.18 0.40 2.51
CA SER A 133 -4.23 1.43 2.08
C SER A 133 -3.14 0.81 1.20
N ILE A 134 -3.32 0.89 -0.12
CA ILE A 134 -2.34 0.47 -1.12
C ILE A 134 -1.54 1.69 -1.54
N ARG A 135 -0.22 1.68 -1.29
CA ARG A 135 0.67 2.80 -1.63
C ARG A 135 1.75 2.36 -2.62
N PRO A 136 1.93 3.08 -3.74
CA PRO A 136 2.98 2.76 -4.70
C PRO A 136 4.37 2.95 -4.07
N VAL A 137 5.24 1.97 -4.29
CA VAL A 137 6.64 1.95 -3.84
C VAL A 137 7.57 2.25 -5.00
N ILE A 138 7.45 1.48 -6.08
CA ILE A 138 8.30 1.64 -7.27
C ILE A 138 7.50 1.34 -8.54
N ASP A 139 7.65 2.18 -9.53
CA ASP A 139 7.07 2.03 -10.86
C ASP A 139 8.19 1.71 -11.86
N LEU A 140 7.98 0.67 -12.67
CA LEU A 140 8.90 0.26 -13.74
C LEU A 140 8.24 0.49 -15.09
N ALA A 141 8.91 1.20 -15.97
CA ALA A 141 8.48 1.35 -17.37
C ALA A 141 9.08 0.24 -18.22
N ILE A 142 8.23 -0.53 -18.89
CA ILE A 142 8.63 -1.47 -19.93
C ILE A 142 8.41 -0.84 -21.30
N THR A 143 9.44 -0.85 -22.15
CA THR A 143 9.44 -0.27 -23.49
C THR A 143 10.09 -1.22 -24.47
N GLY A 144 9.90 -1.00 -25.78
CA GLY A 144 10.59 -1.72 -26.84
C GLY A 144 9.69 -2.14 -28.01
N PRO A 145 8.64 -2.97 -27.79
CA PRO A 145 7.71 -3.32 -28.85
C PRO A 145 6.84 -2.12 -29.25
N ASP A 146 6.67 -1.89 -30.55
CA ASP A 146 5.71 -0.92 -31.08
C ASP A 146 4.27 -1.46 -31.03
N ASP A 147 4.12 -2.79 -30.99
CA ASP A 147 2.83 -3.45 -30.89
C ASP A 147 2.33 -3.51 -29.45
N GLU A 148 1.14 -2.94 -29.21
CA GLU A 148 0.53 -2.83 -27.89
C GLU A 148 0.23 -4.19 -27.25
N ARG A 149 -0.20 -5.18 -28.05
CA ARG A 149 -0.49 -6.53 -27.55
C ARG A 149 0.78 -7.20 -27.01
N THR A 150 1.87 -7.13 -27.77
CA THR A 150 3.16 -7.67 -27.35
C THR A 150 3.68 -6.97 -26.12
N LEU A 151 3.55 -5.63 -26.05
CA LEU A 151 3.96 -4.84 -24.90
C LEU A 151 3.16 -5.24 -23.65
N LYS A 152 1.84 -5.41 -23.76
CA LYS A 152 0.96 -5.82 -22.65
C LYS A 152 1.29 -7.23 -22.17
N VAL A 153 1.46 -8.18 -23.07
CA VAL A 153 1.84 -9.58 -22.72
C VAL A 153 3.18 -9.64 -22.00
N LEU A 154 4.16 -8.88 -22.47
CA LEU A 154 5.47 -8.79 -21.80
C LEU A 154 5.32 -8.11 -20.43
N GLY A 155 4.54 -7.04 -20.33
CA GLY A 155 4.26 -6.37 -19.08
C GLY A 155 3.57 -7.29 -18.06
N GLN A 156 2.59 -8.09 -18.49
CA GLN A 156 1.93 -9.09 -17.64
C GLN A 156 2.91 -10.15 -17.15
N ARG A 157 3.76 -10.67 -18.04
CA ARG A 157 4.79 -11.64 -17.66
C ARG A 157 5.75 -11.09 -16.60
N VAL A 158 6.29 -9.88 -16.81
CA VAL A 158 7.20 -9.25 -15.85
C VAL A 158 6.47 -8.93 -14.54
N ARG A 159 5.21 -8.50 -14.58
CA ARG A 159 4.36 -8.32 -13.39
C ARG A 159 4.27 -9.62 -12.59
N ASP A 160 3.99 -10.74 -13.25
CA ASP A 160 3.83 -12.04 -12.59
C ASP A 160 5.16 -12.55 -12.00
N GLU A 161 6.27 -12.31 -12.70
CA GLU A 161 7.62 -12.64 -12.20
C GLU A 161 7.97 -11.82 -10.94
N ILE A 162 7.64 -10.52 -10.92
CA ILE A 162 7.85 -9.65 -9.76
C ILE A 162 6.90 -10.02 -8.62
N ALA A 163 5.63 -10.34 -8.91
CA ALA A 163 4.66 -10.76 -7.91
C ALA A 163 5.03 -12.09 -7.21
N ALA A 164 5.85 -12.92 -7.87
CA ALA A 164 6.37 -14.16 -7.29
C ALA A 164 7.57 -13.95 -6.36
N LEU A 165 8.12 -12.75 -6.25
CA LEU A 165 9.25 -12.45 -5.37
C LEU A 165 8.81 -12.44 -3.90
N PRO A 166 9.64 -12.94 -2.97
CA PRO A 166 9.31 -12.94 -1.56
C PRO A 166 9.21 -11.51 -1.01
N GLY A 167 8.15 -11.24 -0.24
CA GLY A 167 7.90 -9.95 0.39
C GLY A 167 7.22 -8.91 -0.51
N ILE A 168 6.80 -9.30 -1.71
CA ILE A 168 5.98 -8.47 -2.60
C ILE A 168 4.56 -9.04 -2.64
N THR A 169 3.57 -8.23 -2.29
CA THR A 169 2.17 -8.66 -2.19
C THR A 169 1.29 -8.04 -3.27
N GLN A 170 1.63 -6.85 -3.74
CA GLN A 170 0.79 -6.13 -4.68
C GLN A 170 1.60 -5.61 -5.88
N VAL A 171 1.32 -6.17 -7.06
CA VAL A 171 1.88 -5.73 -8.34
C VAL A 171 0.76 -5.57 -9.35
N SER A 172 0.72 -4.45 -10.03
CA SER A 172 -0.29 -4.17 -11.06
C SER A 172 0.38 -3.66 -12.34
N LEU A 173 -0.24 -4.01 -13.47
CA LEU A 173 0.09 -3.41 -14.75
C LEU A 173 -0.89 -2.25 -14.97
N VAL A 174 -0.38 -1.03 -15.06
CA VAL A 174 -1.18 0.18 -15.18
C VAL A 174 -0.93 0.88 -16.51
N ASN A 175 -1.85 1.74 -16.91
CA ASN A 175 -1.78 2.51 -18.16
C ASN A 175 -1.70 1.62 -19.41
N THR A 176 -2.43 0.50 -19.41
CA THR A 176 -2.67 -0.36 -20.59
C THR A 176 -4.16 -0.51 -20.78
N ARG A 177 -4.60 -0.43 -22.04
CA ARG A 177 -6.02 -0.61 -22.37
C ARG A 177 -6.50 -2.03 -22.05
N PRO A 178 -7.72 -2.24 -21.54
CA PRO A 178 -8.31 -3.55 -21.39
C PRO A 178 -8.37 -4.30 -22.73
N TYR A 179 -8.31 -5.63 -22.70
CA TYR A 179 -8.63 -6.41 -23.88
C TYR A 179 -10.15 -6.37 -24.15
N GLU A 180 -10.49 -6.19 -25.41
CA GLU A 180 -11.89 -6.19 -25.87
C GLU A 180 -12.01 -6.95 -27.17
N ILE A 181 -13.06 -7.78 -27.29
CA ILE A 181 -13.49 -8.37 -28.54
C ILE A 181 -14.73 -7.61 -28.98
N SER A 182 -14.55 -6.70 -29.94
CA SER A 182 -15.65 -5.91 -30.49
C SER A 182 -16.33 -6.67 -31.63
N ILE A 183 -17.66 -6.77 -31.59
CA ILE A 183 -18.49 -7.40 -32.63
C ILE A 183 -19.29 -6.31 -33.33
N GLU A 184 -18.77 -5.85 -34.46
CA GLU A 184 -19.36 -4.78 -35.26
C GLU A 184 -20.37 -5.37 -36.24
N VAL A 185 -21.66 -5.23 -35.95
CA VAL A 185 -22.74 -5.81 -36.74
C VAL A 185 -23.15 -4.87 -37.87
N SER A 186 -23.26 -5.41 -39.08
CA SER A 186 -23.73 -4.68 -40.27
C SER A 186 -25.25 -4.75 -40.39
N GLU A 187 -25.94 -3.61 -40.39
CA GLU A 187 -27.39 -3.56 -40.53
C GLU A 187 -27.85 -4.12 -41.90
N SER A 188 -27.10 -3.86 -42.97
CA SER A 188 -27.38 -4.39 -44.30
C SER A 188 -27.31 -5.91 -44.34
N ASP A 189 -26.37 -6.53 -43.61
CA ASP A 189 -26.25 -7.98 -43.57
C ASP A 189 -27.29 -8.61 -42.65
N LEU A 190 -27.65 -7.94 -41.53
CA LEU A 190 -28.80 -8.37 -40.73
C LEU A 190 -30.09 -8.47 -41.57
N GLN A 191 -30.38 -7.43 -42.35
CA GLN A 191 -31.57 -7.43 -43.24
C GLN A 191 -31.48 -8.51 -44.29
N ARG A 192 -30.33 -8.73 -44.92
CA ARG A 192 -30.08 -9.74 -45.93
C ARG A 192 -30.33 -11.18 -45.42
N PHE A 193 -29.94 -11.47 -44.20
CA PHE A 193 -30.08 -12.78 -43.58
C PHE A 193 -31.37 -12.94 -42.77
N GLY A 194 -32.15 -11.86 -42.58
CA GLY A 194 -33.41 -11.83 -41.82
C GLY A 194 -33.20 -11.98 -40.31
N LEU A 195 -32.05 -11.46 -39.80
CA LEU A 195 -31.70 -11.48 -38.39
C LEU A 195 -31.93 -10.12 -37.74
N THR A 196 -32.20 -10.14 -36.46
CA THR A 196 -32.24 -8.92 -35.61
C THR A 196 -30.96 -8.80 -34.77
N PHE A 197 -30.61 -7.57 -34.37
CA PHE A 197 -29.48 -7.32 -33.48
C PHE A 197 -29.60 -8.14 -32.17
N SER A 198 -30.81 -8.21 -31.60
CA SER A 198 -31.07 -8.98 -30.38
C SER A 198 -30.77 -10.48 -30.53
N GLN A 199 -31.08 -11.07 -31.69
CA GLN A 199 -30.76 -12.49 -31.95
C GLN A 199 -29.25 -12.72 -32.01
N VAL A 200 -28.48 -11.81 -32.60
CA VAL A 200 -27.01 -11.87 -32.63
C VAL A 200 -26.46 -11.73 -31.23
N ALA A 201 -26.93 -10.72 -30.48
CA ALA A 201 -26.48 -10.47 -29.10
C ALA A 201 -26.78 -11.68 -28.18
N GLU A 202 -27.94 -12.31 -28.31
CA GLU A 202 -28.32 -13.50 -27.54
C GLU A 202 -27.45 -14.72 -27.90
N ALA A 203 -27.17 -14.94 -29.18
CA ALA A 203 -26.27 -16.00 -29.62
C ALA A 203 -24.85 -15.83 -29.11
N VAL A 204 -24.33 -14.59 -29.09
CA VAL A 204 -23.02 -14.26 -28.53
C VAL A 204 -23.00 -14.48 -27.01
N ARG A 205 -24.00 -13.99 -26.28
CA ARG A 205 -24.13 -14.21 -24.83
C ARG A 205 -24.18 -15.69 -24.45
N ALA A 206 -24.92 -16.50 -25.22
CA ALA A 206 -25.02 -17.92 -24.96
C ALA A 206 -23.68 -18.66 -25.09
N ARG A 207 -22.73 -18.11 -25.84
CA ARG A 207 -21.36 -18.65 -25.99
C ARG A 207 -20.34 -18.02 -25.03
N ALA A 208 -20.67 -16.89 -24.42
CA ALA A 208 -19.83 -16.24 -23.43
C ALA A 208 -19.86 -16.92 -22.03
N ILE A 209 -20.82 -17.83 -21.82
CA ILE A 209 -21.07 -18.47 -20.53
C ILE A 209 -20.92 -20.00 -20.64
N ASP A 210 -20.07 -20.58 -19.80
CA ASP A 210 -20.01 -22.02 -19.53
C ASP A 210 -21.25 -22.42 -18.71
N LEU A 211 -22.19 -23.12 -19.30
CA LEU A 211 -23.33 -23.65 -18.57
C LEU A 211 -23.01 -25.03 -17.99
N PRO A 212 -23.07 -25.19 -16.65
CA PRO A 212 -22.97 -26.50 -16.04
C PRO A 212 -24.19 -27.35 -16.49
N GLY A 213 -23.96 -28.40 -17.27
CA GLY A 213 -24.98 -29.30 -17.79
C GLY A 213 -25.57 -30.28 -16.75
N GLY A 214 -25.18 -30.12 -15.48
CA GLY A 214 -25.56 -31.04 -14.40
C GLY A 214 -24.78 -32.35 -14.42
N ALA A 215 -25.25 -33.32 -13.65
CA ALA A 215 -24.63 -34.64 -13.54
C ALA A 215 -25.68 -35.73 -13.83
N ILE A 216 -25.31 -36.72 -14.62
CA ILE A 216 -26.12 -37.93 -14.82
C ILE A 216 -25.61 -38.98 -13.85
N LYS A 217 -26.45 -39.41 -12.90
CA LYS A 217 -26.17 -40.54 -12.01
C LYS A 217 -26.40 -41.84 -12.78
N THR A 218 -25.34 -42.64 -12.89
CA THR A 218 -25.38 -44.00 -13.43
C THR A 218 -25.08 -45.00 -12.33
N GLU A 219 -25.35 -46.30 -12.57
CA GLU A 219 -25.06 -47.37 -11.62
C GLU A 219 -23.54 -47.48 -11.31
N ASP A 220 -22.68 -47.04 -12.24
CA ASP A 220 -21.20 -47.11 -12.13
C ASP A 220 -20.57 -45.79 -11.67
N GLY A 221 -21.35 -44.72 -11.39
CA GLY A 221 -20.84 -43.44 -10.94
C GLY A 221 -21.61 -42.24 -11.48
N GLU A 222 -21.10 -41.05 -11.22
CA GLU A 222 -21.67 -39.77 -11.63
C GLU A 222 -20.92 -39.23 -12.86
N ILE A 223 -21.61 -39.00 -13.97
CA ILE A 223 -21.05 -38.40 -15.19
C ILE A 223 -21.42 -36.93 -15.19
N LEU A 224 -20.41 -36.07 -14.96
CA LEU A 224 -20.58 -34.61 -15.08
C LEU A 224 -20.70 -34.20 -16.54
N LEU A 225 -21.85 -33.64 -16.88
CA LEU A 225 -22.07 -32.96 -18.18
C LEU A 225 -21.56 -31.51 -18.03
N ARG A 226 -20.55 -31.17 -18.79
CA ARG A 226 -20.03 -29.81 -18.89
C ARG A 226 -20.01 -29.37 -20.33
N THR A 227 -20.75 -28.33 -20.66
CA THR A 227 -20.65 -27.66 -21.94
C THR A 227 -19.44 -26.75 -21.90
N LYS A 228 -18.32 -27.15 -22.52
CA LYS A 228 -17.20 -26.25 -22.78
C LYS A 228 -17.57 -25.41 -24.00
N GLY A 229 -18.04 -24.20 -23.77
CA GLY A 229 -18.51 -23.31 -24.82
C GLY A 229 -17.98 -21.89 -24.72
N GLN A 230 -17.26 -21.56 -23.61
CA GLN A 230 -16.73 -20.21 -23.42
C GLN A 230 -15.62 -19.94 -24.43
N VAL A 231 -15.81 -18.90 -25.22
CA VAL A 231 -14.92 -18.44 -26.27
C VAL A 231 -14.06 -17.32 -25.73
N TYR A 232 -12.74 -17.43 -25.91
CA TYR A 232 -11.76 -16.48 -25.38
C TYR A 232 -11.06 -15.66 -26.46
N TRP A 233 -11.16 -16.06 -27.73
CA TRP A 233 -10.46 -15.43 -28.85
C TRP A 233 -11.45 -15.01 -29.95
N GLY A 234 -11.16 -13.88 -30.59
CA GLY A 234 -12.01 -13.35 -31.65
C GLY A 234 -12.28 -14.33 -32.78
N GLU A 235 -11.29 -15.12 -33.21
CA GLU A 235 -11.41 -16.13 -34.25
C GLU A 235 -12.48 -17.21 -33.93
N GLU A 236 -12.64 -17.53 -32.66
CA GLU A 236 -13.64 -18.52 -32.23
C GLU A 236 -15.06 -17.95 -32.33
N TYR A 237 -15.26 -16.64 -32.17
CA TYR A 237 -16.52 -15.96 -32.37
C TYR A 237 -16.93 -15.91 -33.86
N GLU A 238 -15.97 -15.75 -34.78
CA GLU A 238 -16.26 -15.74 -36.22
C GLU A 238 -16.97 -17.00 -36.68
N GLY A 239 -16.62 -18.16 -36.11
CA GLY A 239 -17.25 -19.46 -36.39
C GLY A 239 -18.56 -19.72 -35.66
N LEU A 240 -19.12 -18.74 -34.92
CA LEU A 240 -20.39 -18.91 -34.21
C LEU A 240 -21.56 -19.01 -35.20
N VAL A 241 -22.35 -20.10 -35.11
CA VAL A 241 -23.56 -20.29 -35.91
C VAL A 241 -24.70 -19.47 -35.30
N LEU A 242 -25.19 -18.49 -36.04
CA LEU A 242 -26.34 -17.65 -35.66
C LEU A 242 -27.69 -18.27 -36.10
N LEU A 243 -27.73 -18.89 -37.27
CA LEU A 243 -28.95 -19.44 -37.83
C LEU A 243 -28.63 -20.72 -38.59
N SER A 244 -29.45 -21.77 -38.38
CA SER A 244 -29.45 -22.97 -39.20
C SER A 244 -30.74 -23.01 -39.99
N ARG A 245 -30.67 -23.07 -41.34
CA ARG A 245 -31.82 -23.07 -42.23
C ARG A 245 -32.29 -24.50 -42.53
N PRO A 246 -33.57 -24.70 -42.93
CA PRO A 246 -34.09 -26.01 -43.24
C PRO A 246 -33.40 -26.69 -44.42
N ASP A 247 -32.76 -25.94 -45.32
CA ASP A 247 -31.96 -26.44 -46.44
C ASP A 247 -30.57 -26.94 -46.05
N GLY A 248 -30.23 -26.84 -44.74
CA GLY A 248 -28.92 -27.23 -44.20
C GLY A 248 -27.86 -26.15 -44.27
N SER A 249 -28.18 -24.97 -44.82
CA SER A 249 -27.22 -23.83 -44.81
C SER A 249 -27.12 -23.22 -43.43
N LEU A 250 -25.89 -22.83 -43.06
CA LEU A 250 -25.58 -22.18 -41.79
C LEU A 250 -25.21 -20.73 -42.05
N VAL A 251 -25.64 -19.83 -41.17
CA VAL A 251 -25.21 -18.43 -41.16
C VAL A 251 -24.29 -18.25 -39.95
N TYR A 252 -23.09 -17.85 -40.21
CA TYR A 252 -22.07 -17.61 -39.18
C TYR A 252 -22.07 -16.14 -38.75
N LEU A 253 -21.50 -15.86 -37.59
CA LEU A 253 -21.30 -14.48 -37.09
C LEU A 253 -20.47 -13.66 -38.08
N SER A 254 -19.44 -14.25 -38.69
CA SER A 254 -18.59 -13.62 -39.71
C SER A 254 -19.34 -13.20 -40.98
N ASP A 255 -20.57 -13.75 -41.24
CA ASP A 255 -21.40 -13.37 -42.38
C ASP A 255 -22.18 -12.06 -42.16
N VAL A 256 -22.36 -11.65 -40.87
CA VAL A 256 -23.18 -10.47 -40.47
C VAL A 256 -22.45 -9.46 -39.63
N ALA A 257 -21.29 -9.82 -39.09
CA ALA A 257 -20.52 -8.97 -38.23
C ALA A 257 -19.01 -9.10 -38.49
N ARG A 258 -18.28 -8.04 -38.22
CA ARG A 258 -16.83 -8.04 -38.17
C ARG A 258 -16.43 -8.25 -36.73
N VAL A 259 -15.63 -9.25 -36.43
CA VAL A 259 -15.03 -9.48 -35.11
C VAL A 259 -13.65 -8.83 -35.07
N VAL A 260 -13.46 -7.93 -34.15
CA VAL A 260 -12.18 -7.24 -33.91
C VAL A 260 -11.67 -7.64 -32.53
N ASP A 261 -10.63 -8.48 -32.51
CA ASP A 261 -9.94 -8.87 -31.30
C ASP A 261 -8.82 -7.85 -31.02
N GLY A 262 -9.07 -6.94 -30.11
CA GLY A 262 -8.23 -5.76 -29.87
C GLY A 262 -8.25 -5.26 -28.44
N PHE A 263 -8.38 -3.97 -28.33
CA PHE A 263 -8.42 -3.26 -27.07
C PHE A 263 -9.63 -2.32 -27.05
N GLU A 264 -10.11 -2.03 -25.85
CA GLU A 264 -11.14 -1.03 -25.63
C GLU A 264 -10.76 0.29 -26.31
N ASP A 265 -11.73 0.90 -27.00
CA ASP A 265 -11.51 2.19 -27.70
C ASP A 265 -11.51 3.34 -26.70
N THR A 266 -10.35 3.55 -26.08
CA THR A 266 -10.11 4.65 -25.14
C THR A 266 -8.91 5.47 -25.59
N ASP A 267 -8.89 6.75 -25.23
CA ASP A 267 -7.76 7.66 -25.51
C ASP A 267 -6.54 7.39 -24.60
N GLN A 268 -6.55 6.31 -23.82
CA GLN A 268 -5.49 5.97 -22.90
C GLN A 268 -4.23 5.55 -23.67
N SER A 269 -3.17 6.32 -23.53
CA SER A 269 -1.85 5.99 -24.08
C SER A 269 -0.74 6.42 -23.13
N LEU A 270 0.34 5.65 -23.10
CA LEU A 270 1.54 5.99 -22.35
C LEU A 270 2.78 5.92 -23.23
N ARG A 271 3.62 6.93 -23.12
CA ARG A 271 4.95 6.94 -23.75
C ARG A 271 6.03 7.24 -22.72
N PHE A 272 7.11 6.49 -22.79
CA PHE A 272 8.30 6.71 -21.99
C PHE A 272 9.48 6.94 -22.94
N ASP A 273 10.17 8.07 -22.82
CA ASP A 273 11.23 8.52 -23.77
C ASP A 273 10.78 8.48 -25.24
N GLY A 274 9.52 8.85 -25.50
CA GLY A 274 8.94 8.89 -26.84
C GLY A 274 8.50 7.54 -27.41
N GLN A 275 8.78 6.42 -26.73
CA GLN A 275 8.35 5.08 -27.14
C GLN A 275 7.08 4.64 -26.41
N PRO A 276 6.21 3.81 -27.04
CA PRO A 276 5.10 3.19 -26.32
C PRO A 276 5.62 2.44 -25.08
N ALA A 277 4.88 2.56 -23.97
CA ALA A 277 5.29 1.98 -22.70
C ALA A 277 4.10 1.44 -21.91
N ALA A 278 4.38 0.48 -21.04
CA ALA A 278 3.47 0.08 -19.97
C ALA A 278 4.18 0.23 -18.62
N ILE A 279 3.43 0.50 -17.56
CA ILE A 279 3.97 0.66 -16.21
C ILE A 279 3.61 -0.55 -15.36
N ILE A 280 4.62 -1.15 -14.78
CA ILE A 280 4.49 -2.16 -13.74
C ILE A 280 4.65 -1.45 -12.42
N ARG A 281 3.58 -1.37 -11.65
CA ARG A 281 3.52 -0.72 -10.36
C ARG A 281 3.61 -1.74 -9.26
N VAL A 282 4.64 -1.63 -8.43
CA VAL A 282 4.77 -2.39 -7.20
C VAL A 282 4.33 -1.51 -6.05
N SER A 283 3.38 -2.00 -5.28
CA SER A 283 2.79 -1.28 -4.15
C SER A 283 2.97 -2.06 -2.86
N ARG A 284 2.94 -1.36 -1.74
CA ARG A 284 2.87 -1.95 -0.40
C ARG A 284 1.45 -1.92 0.15
N ILE A 285 1.14 -2.86 0.99
CA ILE A 285 -0.10 -2.93 1.76
C ILE A 285 0.24 -2.73 3.25
N GLY A 286 -0.47 -1.78 3.90
CA GLY A 286 -0.30 -1.53 5.32
C GLY A 286 1.16 -1.21 5.71
N SER A 287 1.75 -1.99 6.63
CA SER A 287 3.06 -1.72 7.25
C SER A 287 4.25 -2.40 6.55
N GLU A 288 4.10 -2.88 5.31
CA GLU A 288 5.19 -3.51 4.56
C GLU A 288 6.38 -2.54 4.37
N ASP A 289 7.60 -3.10 4.40
CA ASP A 289 8.84 -2.34 4.32
C ASP A 289 9.16 -1.91 2.88
N ILE A 290 9.15 -0.60 2.65
CA ILE A 290 9.43 0.03 1.35
C ILE A 290 10.83 -0.35 0.83
N LEU A 291 11.85 -0.32 1.71
CA LEU A 291 13.24 -0.56 1.31
C LEU A 291 13.46 -2.04 0.96
N ALA A 292 12.84 -2.96 1.68
CA ALA A 292 12.88 -4.38 1.39
C ALA A 292 12.23 -4.70 0.03
N ILE A 293 11.05 -4.12 -0.26
CA ILE A 293 10.36 -4.25 -1.55
C ILE A 293 11.24 -3.70 -2.67
N THR A 294 11.73 -2.47 -2.54
CA THR A 294 12.60 -1.86 -3.57
C THR A 294 13.86 -2.67 -3.78
N GLY A 295 14.50 -3.14 -2.70
CA GLY A 295 15.69 -4.00 -2.80
C GLY A 295 15.44 -5.29 -3.59
N ALA A 296 14.30 -5.95 -3.36
CA ALA A 296 13.91 -7.16 -4.10
C ALA A 296 13.68 -6.86 -5.60
N VAL A 297 12.99 -5.75 -5.91
CA VAL A 297 12.74 -5.33 -7.29
C VAL A 297 14.04 -4.95 -8.01
N MET A 298 14.94 -4.23 -7.36
CA MET A 298 16.23 -3.86 -7.94
C MET A 298 17.12 -5.09 -8.21
N ALA A 299 17.15 -6.07 -7.30
CA ALA A 299 17.84 -7.33 -7.51
C ALA A 299 17.24 -8.12 -8.69
N TYR A 300 15.93 -8.09 -8.87
CA TYR A 300 15.26 -8.65 -10.03
C TYR A 300 15.70 -7.94 -11.31
N LEU A 301 15.73 -6.61 -11.34
CA LEU A 301 16.18 -5.84 -12.51
C LEU A 301 17.60 -6.21 -12.94
N ASP A 302 18.53 -6.36 -12.01
CA ASP A 302 19.91 -6.72 -12.29
C ASP A 302 20.03 -8.12 -12.91
N THR A 303 19.14 -9.05 -12.54
CA THR A 303 19.15 -10.43 -13.05
C THR A 303 18.34 -10.60 -14.33
N SER A 304 17.20 -9.92 -14.46
CA SER A 304 16.25 -10.08 -15.56
C SER A 304 16.66 -9.33 -16.83
N ALA A 305 17.55 -8.33 -16.72
CA ALA A 305 18.02 -7.56 -17.88
C ALA A 305 18.63 -8.46 -19.00
N GLN A 306 19.10 -9.66 -18.64
CA GLN A 306 19.65 -10.65 -19.58
C GLN A 306 18.59 -11.61 -20.17
N ALA A 307 17.42 -11.70 -19.57
CA ALA A 307 16.35 -12.62 -19.97
C ALA A 307 15.26 -11.97 -20.83
N LEU A 308 15.27 -10.64 -20.98
CA LEU A 308 14.32 -9.92 -21.82
C LEU A 308 14.67 -10.08 -23.31
N PRO A 309 13.67 -10.10 -24.21
CA PRO A 309 13.89 -10.12 -25.65
C PRO A 309 14.71 -8.91 -26.13
N GLU A 310 15.42 -9.07 -27.25
CA GLU A 310 16.17 -7.95 -27.86
C GLU A 310 15.25 -6.76 -28.13
N GLY A 311 15.70 -5.57 -27.74
CA GLY A 311 14.97 -4.31 -27.91
C GLY A 311 14.01 -3.98 -26.74
N VAL A 312 13.68 -4.91 -25.85
CA VAL A 312 12.86 -4.63 -24.66
C VAL A 312 13.74 -4.07 -23.55
N LYS A 313 13.28 -2.96 -22.96
CA LYS A 313 13.97 -2.33 -21.82
C LYS A 313 13.00 -2.21 -20.64
N LEU A 314 13.51 -2.49 -19.45
CA LEU A 314 12.84 -2.28 -18.19
C LEU A 314 13.61 -1.20 -17.41
N THR A 315 12.97 -0.08 -17.14
CA THR A 315 13.60 1.10 -16.55
C THR A 315 12.81 1.56 -15.35
N VAL A 316 13.50 1.95 -14.27
CA VAL A 316 12.83 2.55 -13.10
C VAL A 316 12.28 3.92 -13.52
N TRP A 317 10.98 4.08 -13.42
CA TRP A 317 10.27 5.33 -13.72
C TRP A 317 10.15 6.21 -12.49
N ASN A 318 9.64 5.66 -11.40
CA ASN A 318 9.44 6.37 -10.15
C ASN A 318 9.84 5.45 -8.99
N ASP A 319 10.61 5.98 -8.06
CA ASP A 319 11.13 5.25 -6.90
C ASP A 319 10.90 6.09 -5.64
N ASN A 320 9.83 5.75 -4.94
CA ASN A 320 9.46 6.44 -3.70
C ASN A 320 10.39 6.09 -2.53
N SER A 321 11.19 5.02 -2.64
CA SER A 321 12.16 4.65 -1.62
C SER A 321 13.32 5.63 -1.55
N ARG A 322 13.74 6.19 -2.69
CA ARG A 322 14.80 7.21 -2.73
C ARG A 322 14.45 8.45 -1.94
N LEU A 323 13.18 8.89 -2.03
CA LEU A 323 12.72 10.03 -1.24
C LEU A 323 12.82 9.75 0.27
N LEU A 324 12.52 8.50 0.67
CA LEU A 324 12.67 8.05 2.06
C LEU A 324 14.14 8.03 2.46
N GLU A 325 15.00 7.38 1.66
CA GLU A 325 16.45 7.29 1.91
C GLU A 325 17.10 8.67 2.02
N ASP A 326 16.81 9.58 1.09
CA ASP A 326 17.35 10.94 1.08
C ASP A 326 16.92 11.74 2.33
N ARG A 327 15.66 11.59 2.75
CA ARG A 327 15.17 12.22 3.99
C ARG A 327 15.82 11.64 5.22
N LEU A 328 15.90 10.32 5.34
CA LEU A 328 16.58 9.65 6.44
C LEU A 328 18.05 10.05 6.52
N ALA A 329 18.76 10.05 5.38
CA ALA A 329 20.15 10.47 5.31
C ALA A 329 20.33 11.92 5.77
N THR A 330 19.50 12.85 5.29
CA THR A 330 19.53 14.25 5.68
C THR A 330 19.30 14.45 7.19
N LEU A 331 18.32 13.74 7.74
CA LEU A 331 17.98 13.82 9.17
C LEU A 331 19.10 13.23 10.03
N LEU A 332 19.67 12.08 9.64
CA LEU A 332 20.80 11.47 10.33
C LEU A 332 22.05 12.33 10.25
N ASP A 333 22.34 12.96 9.11
CA ASP A 333 23.45 13.91 8.97
C ASP A 333 23.24 15.15 9.85
N SER A 334 22.04 15.68 9.92
CA SER A 334 21.67 16.79 10.80
C SER A 334 21.86 16.42 12.28
N ALA A 335 21.40 15.24 12.66
CA ALA A 335 21.59 14.72 14.03
C ALA A 335 23.07 14.53 14.36
N ARG A 336 23.86 13.98 13.43
CA ARG A 336 25.31 13.80 13.58
C ARG A 336 26.04 15.14 13.73
N GLN A 337 25.72 16.11 12.86
CA GLN A 337 26.30 17.45 12.91
C GLN A 337 25.94 18.18 14.22
N GLY A 338 24.67 18.11 14.63
CA GLY A 338 24.18 18.64 15.89
C GLY A 338 24.89 18.02 17.10
N PHE A 339 25.02 16.70 17.10
CA PHE A 339 25.74 15.99 18.17
C PHE A 339 27.22 16.36 18.23
N LEU A 340 27.93 16.48 17.11
CA LEU A 340 29.32 16.92 17.07
C LEU A 340 29.47 18.35 17.54
N MET A 341 28.60 19.26 17.18
CA MET A 341 28.60 20.65 17.65
C MET A 341 28.41 20.71 19.16
N VAL A 342 27.51 19.93 19.71
CA VAL A 342 27.29 19.80 21.15
C VAL A 342 28.52 19.25 21.88
N LEU A 343 29.12 18.18 21.34
CA LEU A 343 30.35 17.60 21.91
C LEU A 343 31.47 18.63 21.96
N LEU A 344 31.66 19.42 20.90
CA LEU A 344 32.65 20.46 20.82
C LEU A 344 32.37 21.56 21.85
N LEU A 345 31.14 22.00 21.98
CA LEU A 345 30.71 23.01 22.93
C LEU A 345 30.91 22.53 24.36
N LEU A 346 30.52 21.30 24.68
CA LEU A 346 30.76 20.67 25.98
C LEU A 346 32.25 20.57 26.30
N ALA A 347 33.08 20.18 25.33
CA ALA A 347 34.52 20.08 25.50
C ALA A 347 35.19 21.44 25.75
N LEU A 348 34.58 22.54 25.30
CA LEU A 348 35.06 23.91 25.52
C LEU A 348 34.78 24.40 26.96
N PHE A 349 33.63 24.04 27.52
CA PHE A 349 33.18 24.54 28.83
C PHE A 349 33.41 23.56 29.97
N LEU A 350 33.45 22.26 29.72
CA LEU A 350 33.63 21.20 30.72
C LEU A 350 35.01 20.55 30.58
N ARG A 351 35.43 19.85 31.65
CA ARG A 351 36.61 18.98 31.56
C ARG A 351 36.41 17.92 30.50
N PRO A 352 37.38 17.64 29.61
CA PRO A 352 37.19 16.74 28.48
C PRO A 352 36.64 15.35 28.83
N VAL A 353 37.07 14.80 29.98
CA VAL A 353 36.57 13.50 30.47
C VAL A 353 35.08 13.58 30.84
N LEU A 354 34.64 14.66 31.46
CA LEU A 354 33.24 14.85 31.83
C LEU A 354 32.39 15.11 30.59
N ALA A 355 32.89 15.95 29.69
CA ALA A 355 32.22 16.20 28.39
C ALA A 355 32.02 14.92 27.61
N PHE A 356 33.00 14.03 27.55
CA PHE A 356 32.89 12.73 26.86
C PHE A 356 31.78 11.86 27.48
N TRP A 357 31.76 11.67 28.80
CA TRP A 357 30.76 10.82 29.44
C TRP A 357 29.34 11.39 29.38
N VAL A 358 29.18 12.70 29.46
CA VAL A 358 27.91 13.38 29.26
C VAL A 358 27.44 13.16 27.82
N SER A 359 28.33 13.34 26.85
CA SER A 359 27.99 13.11 25.43
C SER A 359 27.64 11.67 25.13
N VAL A 360 28.26 10.67 25.76
CA VAL A 360 27.88 9.24 25.61
C VAL A 360 26.48 8.97 26.17
N GLY A 361 26.06 9.70 27.19
CA GLY A 361 24.71 9.57 27.77
C GLY A 361 23.59 9.83 26.77
N VAL A 362 23.80 10.78 25.84
CA VAL A 362 22.80 11.15 24.83
C VAL A 362 22.46 9.99 23.89
N PRO A 363 23.40 9.35 23.16
CA PRO A 363 23.12 8.19 22.35
C PRO A 363 22.48 7.02 23.12
N VAL A 364 22.92 6.79 24.36
CA VAL A 364 22.37 5.72 25.22
C VAL A 364 20.89 5.96 25.53
N ALA A 365 20.54 7.21 25.85
CA ALA A 365 19.15 7.56 26.10
C ALA A 365 18.29 7.43 24.83
N PHE A 366 18.81 7.81 23.65
CA PHE A 366 18.13 7.57 22.37
C PHE A 366 17.95 6.09 22.08
N MET A 367 18.95 5.24 22.36
CA MET A 367 18.80 3.79 22.23
C MET A 367 17.70 3.25 23.14
N GLY A 368 17.61 3.75 24.37
CA GLY A 368 16.52 3.42 25.29
C GLY A 368 15.15 3.87 24.79
N ALA A 369 15.07 5.09 24.26
CA ALA A 369 13.83 5.62 23.67
C ALA A 369 13.39 4.80 22.46
N LEU A 370 14.30 4.48 21.52
CA LEU A 370 13.99 3.63 20.36
C LEU A 370 13.50 2.24 20.75
N TYR A 371 14.06 1.65 21.79
CA TYR A 371 13.56 0.38 22.30
C TYR A 371 12.14 0.49 22.84
N LEU A 372 11.82 1.55 23.59
CA LEU A 372 10.49 1.78 24.13
C LEU A 372 9.47 2.10 23.04
N THR A 373 9.83 2.92 22.05
CA THR A 373 8.96 3.26 20.92
C THR A 373 8.66 2.04 20.05
N ASN A 374 9.62 1.14 19.86
CA ASN A 374 9.40 -0.15 19.18
C ASN A 374 8.38 -1.03 19.93
N TYR A 375 8.44 -1.03 21.26
CA TYR A 375 7.50 -1.80 22.07
C TYR A 375 6.06 -1.28 21.96
N VAL A 376 5.89 0.02 21.73
CA VAL A 376 4.58 0.67 21.52
C VAL A 376 4.10 0.55 20.05
N GLY A 377 4.93 -0.02 19.16
CA GLY A 377 4.58 -0.23 17.76
C GLY A 377 4.78 0.99 16.86
N LEU A 378 5.58 1.97 17.30
CA LEU A 378 5.91 3.14 16.49
C LEU A 378 6.96 2.79 15.41
N SER A 379 6.93 3.54 14.31
CA SER A 379 7.89 3.41 13.20
C SER A 379 8.99 4.46 13.25
N ILE A 380 10.10 4.18 12.57
CA ILE A 380 11.10 5.20 12.23
C ILE A 380 10.59 5.94 10.98
N ASP A 381 10.16 7.16 11.15
CA ASP A 381 9.64 8.01 10.07
C ASP A 381 10.15 9.44 10.19
N GLY A 382 9.82 10.28 9.18
CA GLY A 382 10.28 11.68 9.17
C GLY A 382 9.84 12.49 10.39
N ILE A 383 8.65 12.21 10.96
CA ILE A 383 8.12 12.92 12.13
C ILE A 383 8.84 12.47 13.40
N SER A 384 9.01 11.16 13.60
CA SER A 384 9.72 10.62 14.76
C SER A 384 11.17 11.06 14.80
N LEU A 385 11.88 11.07 13.64
CA LEU A 385 13.26 11.56 13.56
C LEU A 385 13.36 13.07 13.81
N PHE A 386 12.41 13.85 13.30
CA PHE A 386 12.34 15.28 13.62
C PHE A 386 12.14 15.50 15.14
N GLY A 387 11.26 14.72 15.77
CA GLY A 387 11.08 14.72 17.22
C GLY A 387 12.38 14.38 17.96
N PHE A 388 13.12 13.38 17.51
CA PHE A 388 14.44 13.04 18.09
C PHE A 388 15.46 14.18 17.97
N ILE A 389 15.50 14.88 16.82
CA ILE A 389 16.40 16.03 16.64
C ILE A 389 16.03 17.16 17.60
N LEU A 390 14.74 17.44 17.77
CA LEU A 390 14.25 18.47 18.69
C LEU A 390 14.58 18.12 20.14
N VAL A 391 14.32 16.87 20.54
CA VAL A 391 14.62 16.39 21.89
C VAL A 391 16.13 16.33 22.16
N LEU A 392 16.98 16.17 21.13
CA LEU A 392 18.42 16.19 21.28
C LEU A 392 18.89 17.49 21.95
N GLY A 393 18.35 18.64 21.55
CA GLY A 393 18.68 19.93 22.17
C GLY A 393 18.34 19.98 23.68
N ILE A 394 17.13 19.54 24.01
CA ILE A 394 16.62 19.52 25.39
C ILE A 394 17.44 18.55 26.25
N MET A 395 17.71 17.34 25.77
CA MET A 395 18.51 16.35 26.49
C MET A 395 19.94 16.83 26.77
N VAL A 396 20.50 17.56 25.82
CA VAL A 396 21.86 18.13 25.99
C VAL A 396 21.88 19.19 27.07
N ASP A 397 20.88 20.06 27.12
CA ASP A 397 20.79 21.07 28.16
C ASP A 397 20.69 20.44 29.56
N ASP A 398 19.88 19.40 29.71
CA ASP A 398 19.81 18.64 30.96
C ASP A 398 21.14 17.97 31.33
N ALA A 399 21.79 17.36 30.34
CA ALA A 399 23.10 16.76 30.55
C ALA A 399 24.16 17.77 30.95
N ILE A 400 24.11 19.01 30.43
CA ILE A 400 25.00 20.11 30.81
C ILE A 400 24.75 20.51 32.27
N VAL A 401 23.48 20.72 32.64
CA VAL A 401 23.11 21.13 34.01
C VAL A 401 23.52 20.07 35.04
N VAL A 402 23.34 18.76 34.70
CA VAL A 402 23.85 17.67 35.55
C VAL A 402 25.36 17.70 35.66
N GLY A 403 26.06 17.84 34.53
CA GLY A 403 27.53 17.88 34.48
C GLY A 403 28.11 19.06 35.27
N GLU A 404 27.51 20.25 35.15
CA GLU A 404 27.91 21.44 35.87
C GLU A 404 27.71 21.30 37.38
N SER A 405 26.56 20.78 37.81
CA SER A 405 26.25 20.53 39.21
C SER A 405 27.24 19.54 39.85
N VAL A 406 27.55 18.44 39.14
CA VAL A 406 28.57 17.47 39.58
C VAL A 406 29.94 18.12 39.68
N HIS A 407 30.34 18.90 38.66
CA HIS A 407 31.64 19.58 38.64
C HIS A 407 31.77 20.62 39.75
N SER A 408 30.74 21.42 39.98
CA SER A 408 30.71 22.41 41.07
C SER A 408 30.87 21.73 42.43
N ARG A 409 30.14 20.64 42.67
CA ARG A 409 30.19 19.91 43.94
C ARG A 409 31.54 19.22 44.19
N GLN A 410 32.19 18.71 43.14
CA GLN A 410 33.55 18.17 43.25
C GLN A 410 34.59 19.23 43.60
N ARG A 411 34.40 20.48 43.17
CA ARG A 411 35.28 21.63 43.52
C ARG A 411 35.14 22.10 44.98
N GLU A 412 33.97 21.91 45.59
CA GLU A 412 33.68 22.25 46.97
C GLU A 412 34.36 21.31 47.99
N GLY A 413 35.17 20.35 47.55
CA GLY A 413 36.03 19.52 48.42
C GLY A 413 35.49 18.11 48.71
N GLY A 414 34.47 17.63 47.96
CA GLY A 414 33.99 16.25 48.04
C GLY A 414 34.88 15.26 47.29
N THR A 415 34.87 13.98 47.70
CA THR A 415 35.46 12.92 46.88
C THR A 415 34.72 12.87 45.52
N PRO A 416 35.37 12.47 44.42
CA PRO A 416 34.73 12.41 43.11
C PRO A 416 33.38 11.64 43.11
N LEU A 417 33.28 10.56 43.88
CA LEU A 417 32.08 9.76 44.01
C LEU A 417 30.95 10.51 44.75
N ILE A 418 31.27 11.12 45.90
CA ILE A 418 30.28 11.85 46.70
C ILE A 418 29.80 13.09 45.92
N GLY A 419 30.72 13.83 45.29
CA GLY A 419 30.38 14.97 44.45
C GLY A 419 29.46 14.61 43.26
N SER A 420 29.66 13.45 42.65
CA SER A 420 28.78 12.96 41.60
C SER A 420 27.39 12.61 42.12
N ILE A 421 27.27 11.92 43.23
CA ILE A 421 26.00 11.54 43.84
C ILE A 421 25.21 12.77 44.28
N GLU A 422 25.81 13.65 45.10
CA GLU A 422 25.16 14.83 45.65
C GLU A 422 24.84 15.87 44.57
N GLY A 423 25.73 16.07 43.58
CA GLY A 423 25.52 16.96 42.46
C GLY A 423 24.32 16.53 41.61
N THR A 424 24.23 15.23 41.29
CA THR A 424 23.09 14.70 40.53
C THR A 424 21.79 14.76 41.33
N GLN A 425 21.81 14.40 42.62
CA GLN A 425 20.59 14.41 43.45
C GLN A 425 20.01 15.81 43.62
N ARG A 426 20.86 16.86 43.68
CA ARG A 426 20.42 18.25 43.83
C ARG A 426 19.52 18.74 42.71
N ILE A 427 19.77 18.28 41.49
CA ILE A 427 19.08 18.76 40.30
C ILE A 427 18.11 17.72 39.72
N THR A 428 18.04 16.50 40.25
CA THR A 428 17.16 15.44 39.77
C THR A 428 15.68 15.87 39.72
N ILE A 429 15.21 16.57 40.76
CA ILE A 429 13.81 17.03 40.85
C ILE A 429 13.52 18.12 39.78
N PRO A 430 14.30 19.21 39.70
CA PRO A 430 14.11 20.21 38.64
C PRO A 430 14.14 19.64 37.23
N VAL A 431 15.10 18.77 36.93
CA VAL A 431 15.20 18.14 35.58
C VAL A 431 14.01 17.25 35.25
N ILE A 432 13.49 16.47 36.19
CA ILE A 432 12.30 15.62 35.95
C ILE A 432 11.01 16.42 35.85
N LEU A 433 10.92 17.57 36.51
CA LEU A 433 9.69 18.39 36.51
C LEU A 433 9.58 19.32 35.28
N VAL A 434 10.61 19.50 34.51
CA VAL A 434 10.61 20.28 33.26
C VAL A 434 10.00 19.46 32.12
N PHE A 435 9.92 18.16 32.28
CA PHE A 435 9.22 17.19 31.42
C PHE A 435 7.91 16.72 32.06
#